data_f2a1eb5fd73aef301cdca4b37bb803e3
#
_entry.id   f2a1eb5fd73aef301cdca4b37bb803e3
#
_cell.length_a   1.000
_cell.length_b   1.000
_cell.length_c   1.000
_cell.angle_alpha   90.00
_cell.angle_beta   90.00
_cell.angle_gamma   90.00
#
_symmetry.space_group_name_H-M   'P 1'
#
loop_
_entity.id
_entity.type
_entity.pdbx_description
1 polymer ?
#
loop_
_entity_poly.entity_id
_entity_poly.type
_entity_poly.pdbx_seq_one_letter_code
_entity_poly.pdbx_strand_id
1 'polypeptide(L)'
;EYLTAISLAKKAGNPKLQGLICNHAGYLYYLQDLLEQADSIYQLTEQLAIQQNDTSLWADALSFQGKINIERGIPYYPKAEEKLLKAFDMTNTPNHKQLQADIAAALSSLYNSMELNKKAVHYAKLNISLRNDTAQHYRAFLLLGDAYFKAGLYDSATLYINKSLSSTGYGTQASAYMRLAEIAKVQGDLDKSLEFTKKHTLYLDSLHLAKQSNDILIAEKEVAKQQYTNNLGHQNKKLHILIIVSVLLICITGIVYAVLRRSQQKAHHIEQEQSLLEKEKQDLQQKYIQLKNELT
;
A
#
# COMPACT_ATOMS: atom_id res chain seq x y z
N GLU A 1 -3.59 2.40 6.61
CA GLU A 1 -2.20 2.52 6.12
C GLU A 1 -2.12 3.24 4.76
N TYR A 2 -2.88 2.83 3.73
CA TYR A 2 -2.83 3.47 2.40
C TYR A 2 -3.23 4.95 2.43
N LEU A 3 -4.28 5.34 3.15
CA LEU A 3 -4.67 6.75 3.30
C LEU A 3 -3.57 7.59 3.97
N THR A 4 -2.88 7.00 4.95
CA THR A 4 -1.71 7.64 5.58
C THR A 4 -0.56 7.80 4.57
N ALA A 5 -0.27 6.76 3.78
CA ALA A 5 0.76 6.81 2.74
C ALA A 5 0.44 7.85 1.64
N ILE A 6 -0.82 7.95 1.21
CA ILE A 6 -1.30 8.99 0.28
C ILE A 6 -1.06 10.39 0.86
N SER A 7 -1.40 10.59 2.14
CA SER A 7 -1.20 11.88 2.83
C SER A 7 0.29 12.24 2.95
N LEU A 8 1.15 11.26 3.26
CA LEU A 8 2.60 11.46 3.34
C LEU A 8 3.21 11.80 1.98
N ALA A 9 2.83 11.09 0.92
CA ALA A 9 3.29 11.39 -0.44
C ALA A 9 2.86 12.79 -0.90
N LYS A 10 1.63 13.21 -0.55
CA LYS A 10 1.14 14.58 -0.79
C LYS A 10 1.97 15.62 -0.04
N LYS A 11 2.24 15.41 1.26
CA LYS A 11 3.07 16.31 2.08
C LYS A 11 4.52 16.40 1.57
N ALA A 12 5.05 15.30 1.03
CA ALA A 12 6.39 15.25 0.45
C ALA A 12 6.46 15.92 -0.94
N GLY A 13 5.35 16.43 -1.48
CA GLY A 13 5.30 17.06 -2.80
C GLY A 13 5.65 16.09 -3.94
N ASN A 14 5.35 14.79 -3.77
CA ASN A 14 5.63 13.75 -4.76
C ASN A 14 4.32 13.20 -5.38
N PRO A 15 3.77 13.89 -6.39
CA PRO A 15 2.50 13.50 -7.00
C PRO A 15 2.57 12.16 -7.74
N LYS A 16 3.75 11.80 -8.29
CA LYS A 16 3.94 10.51 -8.96
C LYS A 16 3.79 9.34 -7.98
N LEU A 17 4.45 9.42 -6.83
CA LEU A 17 4.30 8.42 -5.78
C LEU A 17 2.87 8.40 -5.23
N GLN A 18 2.26 9.57 -5.06
CA GLN A 18 0.86 9.66 -4.62
C GLN A 18 -0.09 8.95 -5.59
N GLY A 19 0.07 9.17 -6.91
CA GLY A 19 -0.73 8.50 -7.94
C GLY A 19 -0.60 6.98 -7.92
N LEU A 20 0.62 6.46 -7.79
CA LEU A 20 0.87 5.02 -7.68
C LEU A 20 0.24 4.41 -6.42
N ILE A 21 0.36 5.07 -5.26
CA ILE A 21 -0.25 4.60 -4.01
C ILE A 21 -1.78 4.62 -4.12
N CYS A 22 -2.36 5.66 -4.70
CA CYS A 22 -3.80 5.75 -4.97
C CYS A 22 -4.26 4.59 -5.86
N ASN A 23 -3.55 4.29 -6.94
CA ASN A 23 -3.89 3.19 -7.84
C ASN A 23 -3.93 1.83 -7.11
N HIS A 24 -2.91 1.54 -6.29
CA HIS A 24 -2.89 0.32 -5.47
C HIS A 24 -4.00 0.29 -4.41
N ALA A 25 -4.28 1.41 -3.75
CA ALA A 25 -5.36 1.52 -2.78
C ALA A 25 -6.73 1.30 -3.43
N GLY A 26 -6.97 1.92 -4.60
CA GLY A 26 -8.18 1.72 -5.40
C GLY A 26 -8.40 0.26 -5.77
N TYR A 27 -7.33 -0.43 -6.21
CA TYR A 27 -7.38 -1.86 -6.52
C TYR A 27 -7.77 -2.72 -5.30
N LEU A 28 -7.22 -2.43 -4.13
CA LEU A 28 -7.56 -3.17 -2.91
C LEU A 28 -9.00 -2.93 -2.46
N TYR A 29 -9.51 -1.71 -2.56
CA TYR A 29 -10.93 -1.42 -2.29
C TYR A 29 -11.82 -2.16 -3.29
N TYR A 30 -11.46 -2.18 -4.57
CA TYR A 30 -12.18 -2.93 -5.60
C TYR A 30 -12.23 -4.44 -5.30
N LEU A 31 -11.10 -5.05 -4.90
CA LEU A 31 -11.06 -6.47 -4.52
C LEU A 31 -11.89 -6.82 -3.28
N GLN A 32 -12.15 -5.84 -2.41
CA GLN A 32 -13.00 -5.98 -1.22
C GLN A 32 -14.46 -5.62 -1.49
N ASP A 33 -14.84 -5.41 -2.73
CA ASP A 33 -16.19 -4.98 -3.15
C ASP A 33 -16.64 -3.63 -2.54
N LEU A 34 -15.67 -2.80 -2.14
CA LEU A 34 -15.89 -1.45 -1.63
C LEU A 34 -15.91 -0.45 -2.80
N LEU A 35 -16.93 -0.57 -3.65
CA LEU A 35 -16.99 0.10 -4.97
C LEU A 35 -16.97 1.63 -4.87
N GLU A 36 -17.64 2.23 -3.86
CA GLU A 36 -17.66 3.69 -3.69
C GLU A 36 -16.30 4.24 -3.27
N GLN A 37 -15.61 3.55 -2.37
CA GLN A 37 -14.26 3.93 -1.96
C GLN A 37 -13.26 3.75 -3.12
N ALA A 38 -13.38 2.64 -3.86
CA ALA A 38 -12.56 2.39 -5.04
C ALA A 38 -12.75 3.49 -6.09
N ASP A 39 -14.01 3.84 -6.42
CA ASP A 39 -14.33 4.89 -7.40
C ASP A 39 -13.76 6.25 -6.98
N SER A 40 -13.94 6.64 -5.72
CA SER A 40 -13.40 7.90 -5.19
C SER A 40 -11.86 7.97 -5.31
N ILE A 41 -11.16 6.87 -5.01
CA ILE A 41 -9.71 6.79 -5.14
C ILE A 41 -9.28 6.81 -6.61
N TYR A 42 -9.99 6.12 -7.50
CA TYR A 42 -9.65 6.15 -8.92
C TYR A 42 -9.95 7.50 -9.58
N GLN A 43 -10.93 8.28 -9.12
CA GLN A 43 -11.13 9.67 -9.52
C GLN A 43 -9.93 10.55 -9.13
N LEU A 44 -9.39 10.38 -7.92
CA LEU A 44 -8.17 11.06 -7.49
C LEU A 44 -6.96 10.61 -8.32
N THR A 45 -6.84 9.29 -8.60
CA THR A 45 -5.77 8.75 -9.45
C THR A 45 -5.82 9.34 -10.85
N GLU A 46 -7.01 9.46 -11.44
CA GLU A 46 -7.22 10.09 -12.75
C GLU A 46 -6.75 11.54 -12.75
N GLN A 47 -7.14 12.35 -11.74
CA GLN A 47 -6.71 13.74 -11.62
C GLN A 47 -5.18 13.87 -11.53
N LEU A 48 -4.54 13.04 -10.71
CA LEU A 48 -3.09 13.02 -10.56
C LEU A 48 -2.38 12.60 -11.84
N ALA A 49 -2.91 11.60 -12.55
CA ALA A 49 -2.35 11.13 -13.82
C ALA A 49 -2.42 12.20 -14.91
N ILE A 50 -3.53 12.93 -15.03
CA ILE A 50 -3.69 14.05 -15.96
C ILE A 50 -2.70 15.18 -15.63
N GLN A 51 -2.55 15.56 -14.37
CA GLN A 51 -1.61 16.61 -13.95
C GLN A 51 -0.15 16.26 -14.28
N GLN A 52 0.18 14.97 -14.33
CA GLN A 52 1.53 14.48 -14.58
C GLN A 52 1.78 14.07 -16.03
N ASN A 53 0.77 14.15 -16.89
CA ASN A 53 0.78 13.60 -18.24
C ASN A 53 1.14 12.09 -18.27
N ASP A 54 0.74 11.33 -17.22
CA ASP A 54 0.96 9.89 -17.14
C ASP A 54 -0.19 9.15 -17.80
N THR A 55 -0.06 8.88 -19.09
CA THR A 55 -1.07 8.20 -19.90
C THR A 55 -1.36 6.78 -19.40
N SER A 56 -0.35 6.06 -18.90
CA SER A 56 -0.52 4.70 -18.40
C SER A 56 -1.38 4.66 -17.15
N LEU A 57 -1.05 5.51 -16.17
CA LEU A 57 -1.80 5.62 -14.92
C LEU A 57 -3.23 6.13 -15.17
N TRP A 58 -3.39 7.05 -16.12
CA TRP A 58 -4.72 7.54 -16.49
C TRP A 58 -5.58 6.45 -17.12
N ALA A 59 -5.05 5.71 -18.09
CA ALA A 59 -5.76 4.60 -18.72
C ALA A 59 -6.13 3.50 -17.71
N ASP A 60 -5.25 3.19 -16.76
CA ASP A 60 -5.52 2.21 -15.71
C ASP A 60 -6.65 2.68 -14.78
N ALA A 61 -6.63 3.96 -14.35
CA ALA A 61 -7.71 4.55 -13.55
C ALA A 61 -9.06 4.49 -14.29
N LEU A 62 -9.10 4.87 -15.56
CA LEU A 62 -10.32 4.77 -16.39
C LEU A 62 -10.80 3.32 -16.54
N SER A 63 -9.87 2.37 -16.70
CA SER A 63 -10.19 0.94 -16.79
C SER A 63 -10.90 0.44 -15.53
N PHE A 64 -10.39 0.79 -14.35
CA PHE A 64 -11.02 0.37 -13.09
C PHE A 64 -12.35 1.09 -12.84
N GLN A 65 -12.46 2.38 -13.17
CA GLN A 65 -13.75 3.08 -13.12
C GLN A 65 -14.79 2.43 -14.06
N GLY A 66 -14.34 1.96 -15.23
CA GLY A 66 -15.17 1.18 -16.15
C GLY A 66 -15.63 -0.13 -15.54
N LYS A 67 -14.72 -0.90 -14.92
CA LYS A 67 -15.04 -2.16 -14.20
C LYS A 67 -16.01 -1.93 -13.06
N ILE A 68 -15.81 -0.89 -12.25
CA ILE A 68 -16.74 -0.49 -11.18
C ILE A 68 -18.15 -0.20 -11.73
N ASN A 69 -18.21 0.49 -12.86
CA ASN A 69 -19.51 0.76 -13.50
C ASN A 69 -20.17 -0.52 -14.06
N ILE A 70 -19.41 -1.53 -14.48
CA ILE A 70 -19.97 -2.84 -14.84
C ILE A 70 -20.61 -3.51 -13.63
N GLU A 71 -19.93 -3.52 -12.48
CA GLU A 71 -20.44 -4.11 -11.23
C GLU A 71 -21.70 -3.39 -10.69
N ARG A 72 -21.80 -2.08 -10.93
CA ARG A 72 -23.00 -1.28 -10.60
C ARG A 72 -24.22 -1.64 -11.47
N GLY A 73 -24.01 -2.34 -12.57
CA GLY A 73 -25.07 -2.88 -13.40
C GLY A 73 -25.56 -1.99 -14.54
N ILE A 74 -26.68 -2.38 -15.14
CA ILE A 74 -27.22 -1.88 -16.42
C ILE A 74 -27.26 -0.36 -16.55
N PRO A 75 -27.70 0.45 -15.57
CA PRO A 75 -27.74 1.91 -15.73
C PRO A 75 -26.38 2.55 -15.98
N TYR A 76 -25.29 1.86 -15.60
CA TYR A 76 -23.93 2.38 -15.68
C TYR A 76 -23.15 1.83 -16.89
N TYR A 77 -23.71 0.88 -17.67
CA TYR A 77 -23.01 0.31 -18.83
C TYR A 77 -22.58 1.33 -19.88
N PRO A 78 -23.39 2.37 -20.23
CA PRO A 78 -22.92 3.39 -21.18
C PRO A 78 -21.67 4.14 -20.67
N LYS A 79 -21.62 4.46 -19.38
CA LYS A 79 -20.46 5.11 -18.76
C LYS A 79 -19.27 4.16 -18.66
N ALA A 80 -19.50 2.87 -18.44
CA ALA A 80 -18.45 1.86 -18.49
C ALA A 80 -17.83 1.75 -19.88
N GLU A 81 -18.67 1.70 -20.93
CA GLU A 81 -18.23 1.64 -22.34
C GLU A 81 -17.38 2.85 -22.70
N GLU A 82 -17.84 4.05 -22.40
CA GLU A 82 -17.10 5.31 -22.64
C GLU A 82 -15.71 5.27 -22.03
N LYS A 83 -15.62 4.97 -20.73
CA LYS A 83 -14.35 4.96 -20.01
C LYS A 83 -13.40 3.88 -20.52
N LEU A 84 -13.90 2.67 -20.76
CA LEU A 84 -13.10 1.55 -21.25
C LEU A 84 -12.61 1.77 -22.68
N LEU A 85 -13.42 2.31 -23.58
CA LEU A 85 -12.99 2.64 -24.95
C LEU A 85 -11.94 3.74 -24.94
N LYS A 86 -12.13 4.80 -24.15
CA LYS A 86 -11.12 5.85 -23.98
C LYS A 86 -9.79 5.29 -23.48
N ALA A 87 -9.81 4.44 -22.45
CA ALA A 87 -8.62 3.80 -21.92
C ALA A 87 -7.96 2.89 -22.97
N PHE A 88 -8.76 2.17 -23.75
CA PHE A 88 -8.28 1.29 -24.80
C PHE A 88 -7.53 2.04 -25.91
N ASP A 89 -8.08 3.16 -26.36
CA ASP A 89 -7.46 4.00 -27.39
C ASP A 89 -6.15 4.63 -26.90
N MET A 90 -6.11 5.07 -25.61
CA MET A 90 -4.89 5.63 -24.99
C MET A 90 -3.76 4.61 -24.87
N THR A 91 -4.07 3.32 -24.82
CA THR A 91 -3.09 2.24 -24.64
C THR A 91 -2.67 1.56 -25.96
N ASN A 92 -3.08 2.07 -27.10
CA ASN A 92 -2.75 1.52 -28.41
C ASN A 92 -1.28 1.78 -28.80
N THR A 93 -0.35 1.32 -27.97
CA THR A 93 1.10 1.43 -28.19
C THR A 93 1.80 0.15 -27.75
N PRO A 94 2.97 -0.19 -28.33
CA PRO A 94 3.70 -1.41 -27.98
C PRO A 94 4.04 -1.55 -26.49
N ASN A 95 4.25 -0.42 -25.80
CA ASN A 95 4.63 -0.40 -24.40
C ASN A 95 3.47 -0.70 -23.44
N HIS A 96 2.21 -0.60 -23.90
CA HIS A 96 1.03 -0.76 -23.07
C HIS A 96 0.21 -2.01 -23.38
N LYS A 97 0.78 -2.97 -24.14
CA LYS A 97 0.07 -4.19 -24.59
C LYS A 97 -0.62 -4.94 -23.45
N GLN A 98 0.02 -5.08 -22.31
CA GLN A 98 -0.55 -5.79 -21.17
C GLN A 98 -1.78 -5.05 -20.60
N LEU A 99 -1.68 -3.73 -20.41
CA LEU A 99 -2.80 -2.91 -19.95
C LEU A 99 -3.93 -2.90 -20.99
N GLN A 100 -3.59 -2.81 -22.29
CA GLN A 100 -4.56 -2.90 -23.38
C GLN A 100 -5.29 -4.24 -23.38
N ALA A 101 -4.57 -5.35 -23.09
CA ALA A 101 -5.19 -6.68 -22.95
C ALA A 101 -6.18 -6.71 -21.77
N ASP A 102 -5.83 -6.12 -20.63
CA ASP A 102 -6.72 -6.07 -19.45
C ASP A 102 -7.96 -5.23 -19.69
N ILE A 103 -7.83 -4.14 -20.45
CA ILE A 103 -8.96 -3.30 -20.88
C ILE A 103 -9.83 -4.06 -21.89
N ALA A 104 -9.23 -4.78 -22.85
CA ALA A 104 -9.98 -5.62 -23.77
C ALA A 104 -10.77 -6.72 -23.04
N ALA A 105 -10.22 -7.29 -21.96
CA ALA A 105 -10.95 -8.23 -21.12
C ALA A 105 -12.17 -7.57 -20.46
N ALA A 106 -12.02 -6.36 -19.92
CA ALA A 106 -13.14 -5.61 -19.34
C ALA A 106 -14.21 -5.24 -20.36
N LEU A 107 -13.82 -4.83 -21.58
CA LEU A 107 -14.75 -4.58 -22.68
C LEU A 107 -15.51 -5.86 -23.10
N SER A 108 -14.81 -7.01 -23.16
CA SER A 108 -15.47 -8.28 -23.42
C SER A 108 -16.52 -8.63 -22.37
N SER A 109 -16.18 -8.46 -21.09
CA SER A 109 -17.12 -8.69 -19.98
C SER A 109 -18.33 -7.75 -20.04
N LEU A 110 -18.09 -6.46 -20.32
CA LEU A 110 -19.17 -5.49 -20.50
C LEU A 110 -20.12 -5.90 -21.64
N TYR A 111 -19.57 -6.22 -22.81
CA TYR A 111 -20.39 -6.60 -23.96
C TYR A 111 -21.10 -7.93 -23.76
N ASN A 112 -20.54 -8.87 -22.97
CA ASN A 112 -21.25 -10.06 -22.53
C ASN A 112 -22.46 -9.71 -21.65
N SER A 113 -22.31 -8.75 -20.74
CA SER A 113 -23.39 -8.28 -19.87
C SER A 113 -24.46 -7.51 -20.66
N MET A 114 -24.09 -6.89 -21.76
CA MET A 114 -24.99 -6.19 -22.68
C MET A 114 -25.59 -7.11 -23.76
N GLU A 115 -25.27 -8.41 -23.74
CA GLU A 115 -25.67 -9.40 -24.77
C GLU A 115 -25.20 -9.06 -26.20
N LEU A 116 -24.18 -8.22 -26.32
CA LEU A 116 -23.55 -7.83 -27.58
C LEU A 116 -22.48 -8.85 -28.00
N ASN A 117 -22.88 -10.10 -28.23
CA ASN A 117 -22.03 -11.28 -28.36
C ASN A 117 -20.88 -11.11 -29.37
N LYS A 118 -21.14 -10.47 -30.52
CA LYS A 118 -20.08 -10.25 -31.53
C LYS A 118 -18.94 -9.36 -31.02
N LYS A 119 -19.29 -8.28 -30.32
CA LYS A 119 -18.30 -7.38 -29.69
C LYS A 119 -17.55 -8.12 -28.56
N ALA A 120 -18.27 -8.86 -27.72
CA ALA A 120 -17.69 -9.65 -26.64
C ALA A 120 -16.63 -10.63 -27.14
N VAL A 121 -16.94 -11.42 -28.15
CA VAL A 121 -16.00 -12.37 -28.79
C VAL A 121 -14.82 -11.64 -29.43
N HIS A 122 -15.05 -10.49 -30.08
CA HIS A 122 -13.98 -9.69 -30.67
C HIS A 122 -12.95 -9.27 -29.62
N TYR A 123 -13.40 -8.64 -28.55
CA TYR A 123 -12.48 -8.15 -27.50
C TYR A 123 -11.85 -9.28 -26.68
N ALA A 124 -12.53 -10.42 -26.50
CA ALA A 124 -11.93 -11.60 -25.89
C ALA A 124 -10.78 -12.19 -26.74
N LYS A 125 -10.94 -12.25 -28.06
CA LYS A 125 -9.85 -12.66 -28.97
C LYS A 125 -8.69 -11.68 -28.93
N LEU A 126 -8.98 -10.39 -28.92
CA LEU A 126 -7.98 -9.33 -28.85
C LEU A 126 -7.19 -9.40 -27.53
N ASN A 127 -7.88 -9.64 -26.40
CA ASN A 127 -7.22 -9.88 -25.11
C ASN A 127 -6.17 -11.01 -25.21
N ILE A 128 -6.50 -12.14 -25.86
CA ILE A 128 -5.54 -13.25 -26.03
C ILE A 128 -4.35 -12.82 -26.90
N SER A 129 -4.60 -12.14 -28.02
CA SER A 129 -3.54 -11.76 -28.98
C SER A 129 -2.54 -10.74 -28.43
N LEU A 130 -2.96 -9.92 -27.45
CA LEU A 130 -2.13 -8.89 -26.82
C LEU A 130 -1.26 -9.43 -25.68
N ARG A 131 -1.56 -10.64 -25.16
CA ARG A 131 -0.82 -11.21 -24.03
C ARG A 131 0.42 -11.94 -24.48
N ASN A 132 1.50 -11.77 -23.72
CA ASN A 132 2.76 -12.52 -23.89
C ASN A 132 2.95 -13.62 -22.84
N ASP A 133 2.17 -13.58 -21.74
CA ASP A 133 2.30 -14.48 -20.60
C ASP A 133 1.32 -15.66 -20.68
N THR A 134 1.85 -16.89 -20.68
CA THR A 134 1.07 -18.12 -20.75
C THR A 134 0.11 -18.32 -19.55
N ALA A 135 0.51 -17.90 -18.35
CA ALA A 135 -0.33 -18.04 -17.15
C ALA A 135 -1.61 -17.19 -17.23
N GLN A 136 -1.54 -16.02 -17.86
CA GLN A 136 -2.69 -15.15 -18.08
C GLN A 136 -3.55 -15.59 -19.27
N HIS A 137 -3.02 -16.38 -20.19
CA HIS A 137 -3.79 -16.95 -21.28
C HIS A 137 -4.93 -17.86 -20.79
N TYR A 138 -4.77 -18.57 -19.69
CA TYR A 138 -5.84 -19.45 -19.17
C TYR A 138 -7.09 -18.68 -18.77
N ARG A 139 -6.95 -17.51 -18.12
CA ARG A 139 -8.09 -16.61 -17.85
C ARG A 139 -8.67 -16.02 -19.12
N ALA A 140 -7.83 -15.68 -20.09
CA ALA A 140 -8.26 -15.15 -21.37
C ALA A 140 -9.02 -16.21 -22.19
N PHE A 141 -8.61 -17.48 -22.13
CA PHE A 141 -9.35 -18.59 -22.73
C PHE A 141 -10.72 -18.78 -22.08
N LEU A 142 -10.80 -18.71 -20.74
CA LEU A 142 -12.07 -18.78 -20.04
C LEU A 142 -13.02 -17.65 -20.47
N LEU A 143 -12.53 -16.42 -20.55
CA LEU A 143 -13.31 -15.26 -20.99
C LEU A 143 -13.82 -15.42 -22.44
N LEU A 144 -12.97 -15.95 -23.35
CA LEU A 144 -13.40 -16.23 -24.72
C LEU A 144 -14.41 -17.38 -24.77
N GLY A 145 -14.23 -18.40 -23.93
CA GLY A 145 -15.19 -19.48 -23.77
C GLY A 145 -16.55 -18.96 -23.30
N ASP A 146 -16.58 -18.07 -22.32
CA ASP A 146 -17.79 -17.39 -21.82
C ASP A 146 -18.48 -16.57 -22.92
N ALA A 147 -17.71 -15.82 -23.71
CA ALA A 147 -18.23 -15.05 -24.83
C ALA A 147 -18.88 -15.95 -25.90
N TYR A 148 -18.26 -17.08 -26.21
CA TYR A 148 -18.83 -18.07 -27.11
C TYR A 148 -20.08 -18.77 -26.54
N PHE A 149 -20.06 -19.08 -25.25
CA PHE A 149 -21.24 -19.64 -24.56
C PHE A 149 -22.45 -18.71 -24.67
N LYS A 150 -22.28 -17.43 -24.34
CA LYS A 150 -23.32 -16.41 -24.47
C LYS A 150 -23.78 -16.21 -25.91
N ALA A 151 -22.91 -16.45 -26.88
CA ALA A 151 -23.25 -16.43 -28.29
C ALA A 151 -23.96 -17.72 -28.79
N GLY A 152 -24.17 -18.72 -27.93
CA GLY A 152 -24.77 -20.01 -28.28
C GLY A 152 -23.83 -20.96 -29.08
N LEU A 153 -22.53 -20.64 -29.17
CA LEU A 153 -21.52 -21.40 -29.89
C LEU A 153 -20.84 -22.40 -28.96
N TYR A 154 -21.59 -23.41 -28.52
CA TYR A 154 -21.20 -24.31 -27.41
C TYR A 154 -19.94 -25.13 -27.70
N ASP A 155 -19.70 -25.58 -28.98
CA ASP A 155 -18.48 -26.31 -29.32
C ASP A 155 -17.24 -25.45 -29.15
N SER A 156 -17.29 -24.21 -29.66
CA SER A 156 -16.21 -23.22 -29.46
C SER A 156 -16.01 -22.88 -27.99
N ALA A 157 -17.12 -22.70 -27.27
CA ALA A 157 -17.08 -22.44 -25.82
C ALA A 157 -16.35 -23.57 -25.08
N THR A 158 -16.77 -24.83 -25.31
CA THR A 158 -16.15 -26.02 -24.71
C THR A 158 -14.66 -26.11 -25.02
N LEU A 159 -14.25 -25.83 -26.26
CA LEU A 159 -12.85 -25.86 -26.70
C LEU A 159 -12.00 -24.88 -25.87
N TYR A 160 -12.44 -23.61 -25.73
CA TYR A 160 -11.66 -22.59 -25.04
C TYR A 160 -11.72 -22.72 -23.52
N ILE A 161 -12.86 -23.15 -22.96
CA ILE A 161 -12.98 -23.44 -21.53
C ILE A 161 -12.07 -24.62 -21.14
N ASN A 162 -11.99 -25.69 -21.94
CA ASN A 162 -11.05 -26.78 -21.69
C ASN A 162 -9.58 -26.31 -21.71
N LYS A 163 -9.21 -25.39 -22.61
CA LYS A 163 -7.87 -24.78 -22.58
C LYS A 163 -7.59 -24.03 -21.27
N SER A 164 -8.61 -23.43 -20.65
CA SER A 164 -8.47 -22.71 -19.38
C SER A 164 -8.23 -23.64 -18.19
N LEU A 165 -8.60 -24.90 -18.26
CA LEU A 165 -8.41 -25.90 -17.19
C LEU A 165 -6.94 -26.22 -16.89
N SER A 166 -6.01 -25.91 -17.81
CA SER A 166 -4.57 -26.01 -17.56
C SER A 166 -4.04 -24.94 -16.58
N SER A 167 -4.89 -24.02 -16.13
CA SER A 167 -4.56 -23.09 -15.06
C SER A 167 -4.28 -23.80 -13.75
N THR A 168 -3.30 -23.32 -12.99
CA THR A 168 -3.06 -23.76 -11.60
C THR A 168 -3.93 -23.03 -10.57
N GLY A 169 -4.68 -22.01 -11.01
CA GLY A 169 -5.52 -21.19 -10.12
C GLY A 169 -6.89 -21.81 -9.90
N TYR A 170 -7.21 -22.16 -8.65
CA TYR A 170 -8.50 -22.76 -8.27
C TYR A 170 -9.72 -21.96 -8.74
N GLY A 171 -9.67 -20.63 -8.71
CA GLY A 171 -10.78 -19.78 -9.18
C GLY A 171 -11.04 -19.93 -10.67
N THR A 172 -9.99 -20.02 -11.52
CA THR A 172 -10.14 -20.25 -12.95
C THR A 172 -10.72 -21.63 -13.23
N GLN A 173 -10.23 -22.66 -12.53
CA GLN A 173 -10.73 -24.04 -12.67
C GLN A 173 -12.18 -24.16 -12.21
N ALA A 174 -12.54 -23.58 -11.06
CA ALA A 174 -13.92 -23.56 -10.58
C ALA A 174 -14.86 -22.91 -11.60
N SER A 175 -14.51 -21.73 -12.10
CA SER A 175 -15.32 -21.03 -13.11
C SER A 175 -15.43 -21.82 -14.43
N ALA A 176 -14.35 -22.47 -14.87
CA ALA A 176 -14.36 -23.31 -16.05
C ALA A 176 -15.31 -24.50 -15.91
N TYR A 177 -15.25 -25.22 -14.79
CA TYR A 177 -16.18 -26.33 -14.54
C TYR A 177 -17.63 -25.91 -14.37
N MET A 178 -17.88 -24.74 -13.76
CA MET A 178 -19.24 -24.16 -13.73
C MET A 178 -19.79 -23.96 -15.15
N ARG A 179 -19.00 -23.37 -16.03
CA ARG A 179 -19.42 -23.12 -17.40
C ARG A 179 -19.61 -24.42 -18.22
N LEU A 180 -18.74 -25.41 -18.03
CA LEU A 180 -18.89 -26.73 -18.66
C LEU A 180 -20.17 -27.43 -18.18
N ALA A 181 -20.51 -27.30 -16.89
CA ALA A 181 -21.76 -27.84 -16.34
C ALA A 181 -22.99 -27.18 -16.98
N GLU A 182 -22.97 -25.86 -17.19
CA GLU A 182 -24.05 -25.14 -17.87
C GLU A 182 -24.17 -25.55 -19.35
N ILE A 183 -23.05 -25.71 -20.06
CA ILE A 183 -23.06 -26.20 -21.45
C ILE A 183 -23.67 -27.60 -21.53
N ALA A 184 -23.21 -28.53 -20.68
CA ALA A 184 -23.75 -29.90 -20.65
C ALA A 184 -25.24 -29.92 -20.35
N LYS A 185 -25.70 -29.06 -19.42
CA LYS A 185 -27.14 -28.91 -19.09
C LYS A 185 -27.93 -28.43 -20.31
N VAL A 186 -27.46 -27.41 -21.03
CA VAL A 186 -28.13 -26.91 -22.25
C VAL A 186 -28.18 -27.98 -23.36
N GLN A 187 -27.14 -28.82 -23.45
CA GLN A 187 -27.05 -29.92 -24.40
C GLN A 187 -27.86 -31.17 -23.99
N GLY A 188 -28.47 -31.15 -22.79
CA GLY A 188 -29.27 -32.26 -22.27
C GLY A 188 -28.46 -33.38 -21.62
N ASP A 189 -27.14 -33.25 -21.49
CA ASP A 189 -26.26 -34.25 -20.87
C ASP A 189 -26.19 -33.98 -19.34
N LEU A 190 -27.21 -34.47 -18.64
CA LEU A 190 -27.36 -34.23 -17.20
C LEU A 190 -26.28 -34.93 -16.37
N ASP A 191 -25.77 -36.09 -16.82
CA ASP A 191 -24.72 -36.82 -16.11
C ASP A 191 -23.41 -36.02 -16.12
N LYS A 192 -23.00 -35.52 -17.28
CA LYS A 192 -21.82 -34.61 -17.36
C LYS A 192 -22.05 -33.31 -16.62
N SER A 193 -23.26 -32.74 -16.69
CA SER A 193 -23.57 -31.52 -15.91
C SER A 193 -23.36 -31.76 -14.42
N LEU A 194 -23.82 -32.89 -13.87
CA LEU A 194 -23.60 -33.27 -12.48
C LEU A 194 -22.12 -33.50 -12.15
N GLU A 195 -21.39 -34.19 -13.03
CA GLU A 195 -19.93 -34.42 -12.86
C GLU A 195 -19.18 -33.09 -12.78
N PHE A 196 -19.43 -32.18 -13.70
CA PHE A 196 -18.79 -30.86 -13.72
C PHE A 196 -19.19 -29.99 -12.54
N THR A 197 -20.44 -30.08 -12.08
CA THR A 197 -20.88 -29.39 -10.86
C THR A 197 -20.11 -29.88 -9.62
N LYS A 198 -19.89 -31.18 -9.49
CA LYS A 198 -19.07 -31.72 -8.40
C LYS A 198 -17.62 -31.19 -8.45
N LYS A 199 -17.02 -31.14 -9.64
CA LYS A 199 -15.68 -30.55 -9.83
C LYS A 199 -15.65 -29.07 -9.50
N HIS A 200 -16.66 -28.30 -9.95
CA HIS A 200 -16.80 -26.89 -9.58
C HIS A 200 -16.78 -26.70 -8.06
N THR A 201 -17.62 -27.46 -7.33
CA THR A 201 -17.67 -27.37 -5.86
C THR A 201 -16.32 -27.70 -5.23
N LEU A 202 -15.65 -28.77 -5.68
CA LEU A 202 -14.32 -29.15 -5.16
C LEU A 202 -13.28 -28.02 -5.31
N TYR A 203 -13.22 -27.39 -6.49
CA TYR A 203 -12.28 -26.30 -6.72
C TYR A 203 -12.68 -25.00 -5.99
N LEU A 204 -13.98 -24.77 -5.82
CA LEU A 204 -14.48 -23.65 -5.02
C LEU A 204 -14.12 -23.80 -3.54
N ASP A 205 -14.27 -25.01 -2.96
CA ASP A 205 -13.84 -25.30 -1.59
C ASP A 205 -12.32 -25.11 -1.43
N SER A 206 -11.54 -25.58 -2.40
CA SER A 206 -10.08 -25.37 -2.41
C SER A 206 -9.71 -23.87 -2.44
N LEU A 207 -10.45 -23.06 -3.19
CA LEU A 207 -10.28 -21.61 -3.24
C LEU A 207 -10.59 -20.96 -1.89
N HIS A 208 -11.69 -21.37 -1.23
CA HIS A 208 -12.06 -20.88 0.09
C HIS A 208 -11.01 -21.22 1.15
N LEU A 209 -10.51 -22.46 1.17
CA LEU A 209 -9.44 -22.88 2.08
C LEU A 209 -8.16 -22.07 1.87
N ALA A 210 -7.76 -21.84 0.61
CA ALA A 210 -6.59 -21.05 0.29
C ALA A 210 -6.75 -19.57 0.73
N LYS A 211 -7.96 -19.01 0.57
CA LYS A 211 -8.26 -17.65 1.03
C LYS A 211 -8.20 -17.57 2.56
N GLN A 212 -8.84 -18.50 3.27
CA GLN A 212 -8.82 -18.54 4.73
C GLN A 212 -7.39 -18.66 5.30
N SER A 213 -6.54 -19.49 4.67
CA SER A 213 -5.12 -19.59 5.06
C SER A 213 -4.37 -18.29 4.90
N ASN A 214 -4.63 -17.52 3.82
CA ASN A 214 -4.03 -16.21 3.62
C ASN A 214 -4.53 -15.19 4.65
N ASP A 215 -5.81 -15.22 5.01
CA ASP A 215 -6.39 -14.30 5.99
C ASP A 215 -5.76 -14.53 7.38
N ILE A 216 -5.54 -15.80 7.78
CA ILE A 216 -4.82 -16.16 9.01
C ILE A 216 -3.39 -15.62 8.98
N LEU A 217 -2.66 -15.83 7.87
CA LEU A 217 -1.28 -15.34 7.73
C LEU A 217 -1.19 -13.80 7.81
N ILE A 218 -2.17 -13.09 7.25
CA ILE A 218 -2.26 -11.63 7.34
C ILE A 218 -2.49 -11.20 8.79
N ALA A 219 -3.44 -11.86 9.50
CA ALA A 219 -3.72 -11.58 10.91
C ALA A 219 -2.48 -11.82 11.80
N GLU A 220 -1.75 -12.92 11.59
CA GLU A 220 -0.49 -13.21 12.31
C GLU A 220 0.57 -12.11 12.06
N LYS A 221 0.73 -11.66 10.80
CA LYS A 221 1.64 -10.56 10.47
C LYS A 221 1.25 -9.25 11.14
N GLU A 222 -0.04 -8.95 11.23
CA GLU A 222 -0.54 -7.74 11.91
C GLU A 222 -0.26 -7.79 13.42
N VAL A 223 -0.50 -8.94 14.06
CA VAL A 223 -0.18 -9.14 15.49
C VAL A 223 1.32 -8.99 15.73
N ALA A 224 2.17 -9.62 14.90
CA ALA A 224 3.62 -9.48 15.02
C ALA A 224 4.09 -8.03 14.83
N LYS A 225 3.51 -7.30 13.86
CA LYS A 225 3.79 -5.87 13.64
C LYS A 225 3.38 -5.03 14.84
N GLN A 226 2.22 -5.31 15.43
CA GLN A 226 1.74 -4.58 16.60
C GLN A 226 2.62 -4.81 17.84
N GLN A 227 3.08 -6.06 18.04
CA GLN A 227 4.06 -6.39 19.08
C GLN A 227 5.39 -5.64 18.86
N TYR A 228 5.89 -5.61 17.63
CA TYR A 228 7.11 -4.88 17.28
C TYR A 228 6.98 -3.37 17.54
N THR A 229 5.88 -2.74 17.14
CA THR A 229 5.63 -1.30 17.38
C THR A 229 5.49 -0.98 18.86
N ASN A 230 4.84 -1.85 19.65
CA ASN A 230 4.74 -1.71 21.10
C ASN A 230 6.12 -1.81 21.76
N ASN A 231 6.95 -2.76 21.36
CA ASN A 231 8.31 -2.92 21.87
C ASN A 231 9.19 -1.70 21.55
N LEU A 232 9.09 -1.15 20.32
CA LEU A 232 9.76 0.10 19.97
C LEU A 232 9.28 1.27 20.82
N GLY A 233 7.99 1.37 21.10
CA GLY A 233 7.42 2.38 21.99
C GLY A 233 7.97 2.28 23.42
N HIS A 234 8.12 1.07 23.95
CA HIS A 234 8.76 0.82 25.24
C HIS A 234 10.25 1.17 25.27
N GLN A 235 10.99 0.82 24.22
CA GLN A 235 12.41 1.18 24.11
C GLN A 235 12.61 2.70 24.02
N ASN A 236 11.80 3.40 23.23
CA ASN A 236 11.84 4.85 23.15
C ASN A 236 11.54 5.53 24.50
N LYS A 237 10.55 5.04 25.25
CA LYS A 237 10.28 5.54 26.61
C LYS A 237 11.48 5.36 27.56
N LYS A 238 12.14 4.19 27.54
CA LYS A 238 13.36 3.95 28.32
C LYS A 238 14.48 4.90 27.92
N LEU A 239 14.68 5.14 26.63
CA LEU A 239 15.68 6.08 26.12
C LEU A 239 15.40 7.51 26.57
N HIS A 240 14.14 7.97 26.52
CA HIS A 240 13.76 9.29 27.02
C HIS A 240 14.04 9.46 28.53
N ILE A 241 13.73 8.44 29.34
CA ILE A 241 14.04 8.46 30.77
C ILE A 241 15.56 8.56 31.00
N LEU A 242 16.35 7.81 30.24
CA LEU A 242 17.81 7.82 30.34
C LEU A 242 18.40 9.20 29.99
N ILE A 243 17.87 9.86 28.96
CA ILE A 243 18.25 11.22 28.56
C ILE A 243 17.92 12.22 29.69
N ILE A 244 16.72 12.14 30.27
CA ILE A 244 16.33 13.03 31.36
C ILE A 244 17.25 12.86 32.58
N VAL A 245 17.57 11.62 32.95
CA VAL A 245 18.49 11.34 34.08
C VAL A 245 19.90 11.86 33.79
N SER A 246 20.41 11.73 32.58
CA SER A 246 21.73 12.23 32.19
C SER A 246 21.79 13.76 32.24
N VAL A 247 20.75 14.44 31.77
CA VAL A 247 20.66 15.92 31.88
C VAL A 247 20.64 16.39 33.32
N LEU A 248 19.86 15.73 34.22
CA LEU A 248 19.84 16.04 35.64
C LEU A 248 21.20 15.85 36.28
N LEU A 249 21.94 14.78 35.96
CA LEU A 249 23.30 14.56 36.47
C LEU A 249 24.27 15.69 36.05
N ILE A 250 24.19 16.11 34.77
CA ILE A 250 25.00 17.23 34.27
C ILE A 250 24.65 18.53 35.01
N CYS A 251 23.39 18.79 35.27
CA CYS A 251 22.99 19.97 36.04
C CYS A 251 23.52 19.92 37.50
N ILE A 252 23.42 18.76 38.15
CA ILE A 252 23.94 18.59 39.53
C ILE A 252 25.46 18.78 39.58
N THR A 253 26.21 18.16 38.64
CA THR A 253 27.66 18.35 38.58
C THR A 253 28.05 19.81 38.30
N GLY A 254 27.31 20.51 37.45
CA GLY A 254 27.49 21.96 37.23
C GLY A 254 27.26 22.81 38.48
N ILE A 255 26.24 22.50 39.23
CA ILE A 255 25.95 23.20 40.52
C ILE A 255 27.06 22.94 41.54
N VAL A 256 27.47 21.68 41.71
CA VAL A 256 28.58 21.31 42.62
C VAL A 256 29.87 22.02 42.19
N TYR A 257 30.19 22.05 40.94
CA TYR A 257 31.37 22.77 40.43
C TYR A 257 31.27 24.29 40.73
N ALA A 258 30.13 24.90 40.51
CA ALA A 258 29.95 26.33 40.78
C ALA A 258 30.08 26.65 42.30
N VAL A 259 29.56 25.77 43.17
CA VAL A 259 29.70 25.92 44.63
C VAL A 259 31.18 25.78 45.04
N LEU A 260 31.87 24.76 44.55
CA LEU A 260 33.32 24.57 44.82
C LEU A 260 34.15 25.76 44.36
N ARG A 261 33.90 26.26 43.17
CA ARG A 261 34.58 27.43 42.61
C ARG A 261 34.36 28.68 43.45
N ARG A 262 33.09 28.91 43.94
CA ARG A 262 32.78 30.02 44.85
C ARG A 262 33.50 29.86 46.19
N SER A 263 33.56 28.64 46.73
CA SER A 263 34.29 28.35 47.97
C SER A 263 35.79 28.62 47.84
N GLN A 264 36.41 28.19 46.73
CA GLN A 264 37.81 28.49 46.45
C GLN A 264 38.11 30.00 46.31
N GLN A 265 37.22 30.74 45.64
CA GLN A 265 37.34 32.20 45.52
C GLN A 265 37.27 32.89 46.89
N LYS A 266 36.34 32.45 47.74
CA LYS A 266 36.24 33.00 49.14
C LYS A 266 37.46 32.64 49.93
N ALA A 267 37.97 31.42 49.85
CA ALA A 267 39.19 31.04 50.55
C ALA A 267 40.41 31.89 50.10
N HIS A 268 40.57 32.12 48.83
CA HIS A 268 41.62 32.95 48.29
C HIS A 268 41.50 34.43 48.70
N HIS A 269 40.28 34.97 48.79
CA HIS A 269 40.05 36.33 49.30
C HIS A 269 40.43 36.46 50.78
N ILE A 270 40.07 35.46 51.61
CA ILE A 270 40.43 35.42 53.03
C ILE A 270 41.95 35.35 53.20
N GLU A 271 42.65 34.53 52.37
CA GLU A 271 44.07 34.41 52.39
C GLU A 271 44.80 35.75 52.00
N GLN A 272 44.24 36.47 51.03
CA GLN A 272 44.71 37.81 50.66
C GLN A 272 44.51 38.84 51.79
N GLU A 273 43.33 38.84 52.43
CA GLU A 273 43.08 39.70 53.56
C GLU A 273 44.00 39.42 54.77
N GLN A 274 44.25 38.13 55.06
CA GLN A 274 45.17 37.71 56.06
C GLN A 274 46.62 38.19 55.78
N SER A 275 47.04 38.05 54.53
CA SER A 275 48.36 38.52 54.13
C SER A 275 48.57 40.06 54.22
N LEU A 276 47.50 40.79 53.90
CA LEU A 276 47.47 42.26 54.08
C LEU A 276 47.56 42.68 55.55
N LEU A 277 46.75 42.05 56.40
CA LEU A 277 46.77 42.26 57.83
C LEU A 277 48.15 41.96 58.50
N GLU A 278 48.78 40.89 57.99
CA GLU A 278 50.13 40.52 58.49
C GLU A 278 51.20 41.53 58.08
N LYS A 279 51.10 42.08 56.84
CA LYS A 279 51.97 43.20 56.38
C LYS A 279 51.73 44.47 57.21
N GLU A 280 50.46 44.86 57.47
CA GLU A 280 50.18 46.04 58.35
C GLU A 280 50.69 45.82 59.72
N LYS A 281 50.58 44.62 60.30
CA LYS A 281 51.13 44.29 61.59
C LYS A 281 52.65 44.42 61.64
N GLN A 282 53.33 43.97 60.62
CA GLN A 282 54.80 44.12 60.52
C GLN A 282 55.19 45.58 60.37
N ASP A 283 54.49 46.39 59.60
CA ASP A 283 54.72 47.83 59.46
C ASP A 283 54.53 48.58 60.76
N LEU A 284 53.49 48.27 61.51
CA LEU A 284 53.21 48.81 62.84
C LEU A 284 54.33 48.43 63.82
N GLN A 285 54.78 47.19 63.74
CA GLN A 285 55.86 46.71 64.63
C GLN A 285 57.20 47.40 64.32
N GLN A 286 57.50 47.64 63.03
CA GLN A 286 58.66 48.45 62.66
C GLN A 286 58.54 49.91 63.12
N LYS A 287 57.40 50.53 62.93
CA LYS A 287 57.17 51.91 63.43
C LYS A 287 57.30 51.99 64.93
N TYR A 288 56.80 51.00 65.67
CA TYR A 288 56.98 50.94 67.11
C TYR A 288 58.43 50.79 67.49
N ILE A 289 59.24 50.02 66.85
CA ILE A 289 60.72 49.86 67.09
C ILE A 289 61.45 51.16 66.75
N GLN A 290 61.09 51.84 65.65
CA GLN A 290 61.69 53.17 65.36
C GLN A 290 61.35 54.22 66.43
N LEU A 291 60.09 54.36 66.82
CA LEU A 291 59.70 55.30 67.89
C LEU A 291 60.41 54.99 69.24
N LYS A 292 60.56 53.74 69.58
CA LYS A 292 61.27 53.33 70.76
C LYS A 292 62.74 53.68 70.70
N ASN A 293 63.40 53.58 69.51
CA ASN A 293 64.80 53.97 69.35
C ASN A 293 65.01 55.50 69.30
N GLU A 294 63.97 56.32 69.01
CA GLU A 294 64.06 57.78 69.00
C GLU A 294 63.85 58.36 70.45
N LEU A 295 63.27 57.54 71.39
CA LEU A 295 63.02 57.91 72.75
C LEU A 295 64.11 57.45 73.75
N THR A 296 65.12 56.77 73.35
CA THR A 296 66.31 56.40 74.12
C THR A 296 67.54 57.19 73.62
#